data_38c8f91dc50e2b47d77e59bdbf889a0f
#
_entry.id   38c8f91dc50e2b47d77e59bdbf889a0f
#
_cell.length_a   1.000
_cell.length_b   1.000
_cell.length_c   1.000
_cell.angle_alpha   90.00
_cell.angle_beta   90.00
_cell.angle_gamma   90.00
#
_symmetry.space_group_name_H-M   'P 1'
#
loop_
_entity.id
_entity.type
_entity.pdbx_description
1 polymer ?
#
loop_
_entity_poly.entity_id
_entity_poly.type
_entity_poly.pdbx_seq_one_letter_code
_entity_poly.pdbx_strand_id
1 'polypeptide(L)'
;FNQILDEVKNLIDNGIKEIILLGQNVNAYNYKDLRLSNLLIEIEKLRGVERIRYTTSHPKDMTKDLIEVYKYSKKLMPLIHLPVQSGSDRVLKLMNRKHNIKTYLETLYKLKQINSKIEFSSDFLIAYPGENEKDFEETVNLIKEIKFINSFSYIFSPRPGTVASKLKTLDEKESLYRLKTVQKILFKNQIEMNKSLENQIISVLVENRTDDKTKLFGRSEYMTSVIFHGNDNLIGKIVKVKILKSNQNTLFGTTIDSTHQKVA
;
A
#
# COMPACT_ATOMS: atom_id res chain seq x y z
N PHE A 1 -4.66 -16.36 17.53
CA PHE A 1 -5.85 -15.76 16.94
C PHE A 1 -6.60 -14.90 17.97
N ASN A 2 -7.05 -15.48 19.09
CA ASN A 2 -7.79 -14.76 20.12
C ASN A 2 -6.98 -13.61 20.75
N GLN A 3 -5.70 -13.81 21.00
CA GLN A 3 -4.81 -12.75 21.53
C GLN A 3 -4.78 -11.51 20.61
N ILE A 4 -4.77 -11.70 19.29
CA ILE A 4 -4.82 -10.58 18.33
C ILE A 4 -6.19 -9.87 18.43
N LEU A 5 -7.28 -10.62 18.50
CA LEU A 5 -8.61 -10.03 18.66
C LEU A 5 -8.76 -9.26 19.98
N ASP A 6 -8.20 -9.78 21.06
CA ASP A 6 -8.24 -9.12 22.38
C ASP A 6 -7.38 -7.85 22.39
N GLU A 7 -6.20 -7.87 21.72
CA GLU A 7 -5.39 -6.67 21.52
C GLU A 7 -6.15 -5.61 20.69
N VAL A 8 -6.81 -6.03 19.60
CA VAL A 8 -7.63 -5.11 18.79
C VAL A 8 -8.77 -4.51 19.61
N LYS A 9 -9.45 -5.27 20.46
CA LYS A 9 -10.51 -4.75 21.35
C LYS A 9 -9.95 -3.69 22.30
N ASN A 10 -8.82 -3.98 22.94
CA ASN A 10 -8.14 -3.02 23.83
C ASN A 10 -7.78 -1.71 23.11
N LEU A 11 -7.29 -1.79 21.86
CA LEU A 11 -6.98 -0.61 21.05
C LEU A 11 -8.24 0.20 20.75
N ILE A 12 -9.35 -0.48 20.41
CA ILE A 12 -10.65 0.18 20.15
C ILE A 12 -11.17 0.89 21.41
N ASP A 13 -11.07 0.26 22.57
CA ASP A 13 -11.52 0.84 23.84
C ASP A 13 -10.72 2.10 24.19
N ASN A 14 -9.48 2.21 23.68
CA ASN A 14 -8.65 3.41 23.74
C ASN A 14 -8.89 4.40 22.56
N GLY A 15 -9.94 4.20 21.78
CA GLY A 15 -10.37 5.13 20.72
C GLY A 15 -9.67 4.98 19.38
N ILE A 16 -8.84 3.94 19.19
CA ILE A 16 -8.15 3.69 17.90
C ILE A 16 -9.18 3.29 16.83
N LYS A 17 -9.04 3.87 15.64
CA LYS A 17 -9.96 3.71 14.50
C LYS A 17 -9.40 2.86 13.35
N GLU A 18 -8.09 2.84 13.18
CA GLU A 18 -7.41 2.08 12.13
C GLU A 18 -6.49 1.03 12.76
N ILE A 19 -6.64 -0.22 12.33
CA ILE A 19 -5.81 -1.35 12.74
C ILE A 19 -4.92 -1.75 11.56
N ILE A 20 -3.61 -1.82 11.80
CA ILE A 20 -2.63 -2.30 10.82
C ILE A 20 -2.01 -3.59 11.34
N LEU A 21 -2.28 -4.70 10.66
CA LEU A 21 -1.67 -5.99 10.98
C LEU A 21 -0.24 -6.05 10.41
N LEU A 22 0.71 -6.33 11.26
CA LEU A 22 2.14 -6.38 10.94
C LEU A 22 2.73 -7.76 11.20
N GLY A 23 3.73 -8.15 10.42
CA GLY A 23 4.48 -9.38 10.58
C GLY A 23 5.55 -9.52 9.48
N GLN A 24 6.30 -10.62 9.45
CA GLN A 24 7.30 -10.86 8.40
C GLN A 24 6.67 -11.25 7.05
N ASN A 25 5.58 -12.00 7.09
CA ASN A 25 4.75 -12.37 5.94
C ASN A 25 3.31 -12.52 6.44
N VAL A 26 2.59 -11.41 6.50
CA VAL A 26 1.27 -11.34 7.16
C VAL A 26 0.23 -12.20 6.44
N ASN A 27 0.24 -12.24 5.11
CA ASN A 27 -0.73 -13.03 4.37
C ASN A 27 -0.46 -14.54 4.37
N ALA A 28 0.66 -14.98 4.95
CA ALA A 28 0.90 -16.39 5.27
C ALA A 28 0.41 -16.79 6.69
N TYR A 29 -0.23 -15.86 7.43
CA TYR A 29 -0.76 -16.17 8.75
C TYR A 29 -1.68 -17.40 8.72
N ASN A 30 -1.37 -18.35 9.60
CA ASN A 30 -2.16 -19.56 9.80
C ASN A 30 -2.04 -20.00 11.26
N TYR A 31 -3.16 -20.16 11.93
CA TYR A 31 -3.25 -20.71 13.28
C TYR A 31 -4.38 -21.71 13.36
N LYS A 32 -4.06 -23.01 13.47
CA LYS A 32 -5.06 -24.10 13.52
C LYS A 32 -6.11 -23.97 12.41
N ASP A 33 -5.64 -23.85 11.16
CA ASP A 33 -6.44 -23.66 9.94
C ASP A 33 -7.18 -22.32 9.80
N LEU A 34 -7.08 -21.43 10.80
CA LEU A 34 -7.55 -20.06 10.72
C LEU A 34 -6.50 -19.19 10.03
N ARG A 35 -6.85 -18.67 8.86
CA ARG A 35 -5.97 -17.85 8.02
C ARG A 35 -6.19 -16.35 8.28
N LEU A 36 -5.39 -15.51 7.60
CA LEU A 36 -5.55 -14.06 7.65
C LEU A 36 -6.98 -13.62 7.26
N SER A 37 -7.59 -14.26 6.26
CA SER A 37 -8.98 -14.02 5.85
C SER A 37 -9.96 -14.14 7.01
N ASN A 38 -9.85 -15.18 7.83
CA ASN A 38 -10.69 -15.37 9.02
C ASN A 38 -10.45 -14.26 10.05
N LEU A 39 -9.17 -13.89 10.27
CA LEU A 39 -8.83 -12.82 11.21
C LEU A 39 -9.42 -11.47 10.77
N LEU A 40 -9.30 -11.13 9.48
CA LEU A 40 -9.86 -9.89 8.93
C LEU A 40 -11.39 -9.84 9.08
N ILE A 41 -12.09 -10.96 8.83
CA ILE A 41 -13.54 -11.07 8.98
C ILE A 41 -13.95 -10.86 10.45
N GLU A 42 -13.22 -11.42 11.41
CA GLU A 42 -13.53 -11.25 12.83
C GLU A 42 -13.23 -9.82 13.31
N ILE A 43 -12.11 -9.22 12.88
CA ILE A 43 -11.80 -7.81 13.19
C ILE A 43 -12.87 -6.87 12.61
N GLU A 44 -13.36 -7.13 11.40
CA GLU A 44 -14.41 -6.30 10.78
C GLU A 44 -15.72 -6.25 11.57
N LYS A 45 -16.07 -7.34 12.28
CA LYS A 45 -17.27 -7.40 13.13
C LYS A 45 -17.16 -6.53 14.38
N LEU A 46 -15.95 -6.18 14.80
CA LEU A 46 -15.73 -5.38 16.01
C LEU A 46 -16.24 -3.95 15.79
N ARG A 47 -17.09 -3.49 16.73
CA ARG A 47 -17.56 -2.11 16.76
C ARG A 47 -16.38 -1.20 17.14
N GLY A 48 -16.25 -0.04 16.46
CA GLY A 48 -15.17 0.93 16.71
C GLY A 48 -14.00 0.83 15.73
N VAL A 49 -13.71 -0.33 15.13
CA VAL A 49 -12.81 -0.42 13.97
C VAL A 49 -13.48 0.23 12.77
N GLU A 50 -12.81 1.18 12.16
CA GLU A 50 -13.28 1.86 10.95
C GLU A 50 -12.41 1.56 9.73
N ARG A 51 -11.11 1.23 9.94
CA ARG A 51 -10.17 0.83 8.90
C ARG A 51 -9.32 -0.35 9.32
N ILE A 52 -9.06 -1.24 8.38
CA ILE A 52 -8.17 -2.38 8.53
C ILE A 52 -7.15 -2.36 7.40
N ARG A 53 -5.89 -2.59 7.73
CA ARG A 53 -4.80 -2.79 6.80
C ARG A 53 -3.94 -3.98 7.22
N TYR A 54 -3.23 -4.52 6.28
CA TYR A 54 -2.09 -5.39 6.55
C TYR A 54 -0.96 -5.08 5.58
N THR A 55 0.27 -5.36 5.97
CA THR A 55 1.46 -5.10 5.16
C THR A 55 2.45 -6.27 5.26
N THR A 56 3.60 -6.16 4.56
CA THR A 56 4.60 -7.25 4.49
C THR A 56 4.02 -8.55 3.93
N SER A 57 3.36 -8.44 2.77
CA SER A 57 2.73 -9.56 2.08
C SER A 57 3.67 -10.20 1.06
N HIS A 58 3.42 -11.48 0.73
CA HIS A 58 4.11 -12.15 -0.37
C HIS A 58 3.10 -12.59 -1.44
N PRO A 59 3.40 -12.39 -2.75
CA PRO A 59 2.45 -12.70 -3.84
C PRO A 59 1.92 -14.14 -3.83
N LYS A 60 2.76 -15.13 -3.47
CA LYS A 60 2.36 -16.55 -3.41
C LYS A 60 1.27 -16.84 -2.38
N ASP A 61 1.14 -16.00 -1.36
CA ASP A 61 0.23 -16.20 -0.23
C ASP A 61 -1.07 -15.37 -0.34
N MET A 62 -1.31 -14.76 -1.54
CA MET A 62 -2.60 -14.15 -1.89
C MET A 62 -3.61 -15.23 -2.27
N THR A 63 -4.16 -15.86 -1.25
CA THR A 63 -5.12 -16.98 -1.39
C THR A 63 -6.49 -16.52 -1.86
N LYS A 64 -7.29 -17.42 -2.43
CA LYS A 64 -8.64 -17.10 -2.94
C LYS A 64 -9.55 -16.53 -1.86
N ASP A 65 -9.51 -17.12 -0.67
CA ASP A 65 -10.28 -16.68 0.50
C ASP A 65 -9.88 -15.25 0.94
N LEU A 66 -8.58 -14.91 0.91
CA LEU A 66 -8.13 -13.56 1.22
C LEU A 66 -8.58 -12.53 0.17
N ILE A 67 -8.54 -12.92 -1.11
CA ILE A 67 -9.04 -12.07 -2.21
C ILE A 67 -10.55 -11.83 -2.06
N GLU A 68 -11.34 -12.85 -1.69
CA GLU A 68 -12.78 -12.73 -1.48
C GLU A 68 -13.15 -11.76 -0.35
N VAL A 69 -12.31 -11.59 0.68
CA VAL A 69 -12.57 -10.61 1.76
C VAL A 69 -12.73 -9.20 1.17
N TYR A 70 -11.94 -8.82 0.16
CA TYR A 70 -12.04 -7.51 -0.50
C TYR A 70 -13.38 -7.25 -1.20
N LYS A 71 -14.14 -8.31 -1.50
CA LYS A 71 -15.47 -8.18 -2.10
C LYS A 71 -16.53 -7.71 -1.10
N TYR A 72 -16.41 -8.14 0.15
CA TYR A 72 -17.45 -7.93 1.17
C TYR A 72 -17.05 -6.90 2.22
N SER A 73 -15.75 -6.77 2.50
CA SER A 73 -15.27 -5.87 3.53
C SER A 73 -15.44 -4.40 3.14
N LYS A 74 -16.01 -3.62 4.05
CA LYS A 74 -16.13 -2.17 3.96
C LYS A 74 -15.01 -1.43 4.70
N LYS A 75 -14.31 -2.14 5.59
CA LYS A 75 -13.27 -1.58 6.45
C LYS A 75 -11.85 -1.88 5.96
N LEU A 76 -11.70 -2.91 5.10
CA LEU A 76 -10.40 -3.25 4.53
C LEU A 76 -10.02 -2.20 3.47
N MET A 77 -8.91 -1.51 3.71
CA MET A 77 -8.51 -0.37 2.88
C MET A 77 -8.03 -0.79 1.48
N PRO A 78 -8.31 0.03 0.46
CA PRO A 78 -8.10 -0.34 -0.94
C PRO A 78 -6.65 -0.16 -1.43
N LEU A 79 -5.68 0.07 -0.57
CA LEU A 79 -4.27 0.03 -0.93
C LEU A 79 -3.67 -1.31 -0.48
N ILE A 80 -3.23 -2.11 -1.45
CA ILE A 80 -2.60 -3.41 -1.20
C ILE A 80 -1.10 -3.31 -1.49
N HIS A 81 -0.28 -3.49 -0.45
CA HIS A 81 1.17 -3.60 -0.60
C HIS A 81 1.55 -5.06 -0.90
N LEU A 82 2.00 -5.32 -2.13
CA LEU A 82 2.34 -6.66 -2.61
C LEU A 82 3.67 -6.64 -3.38
N PRO A 83 4.81 -6.76 -2.67
CA PRO A 83 6.15 -6.65 -3.26
C PRO A 83 6.44 -7.69 -4.33
N VAL A 84 6.59 -7.26 -5.58
CA VAL A 84 6.95 -8.13 -6.71
C VAL A 84 8.46 -8.31 -6.85
N GLN A 85 9.24 -7.29 -6.54
CA GLN A 85 10.70 -7.17 -6.61
C GLN A 85 11.25 -6.97 -8.02
N SER A 86 10.77 -7.68 -9.05
CA SER A 86 11.17 -7.56 -10.45
C SER A 86 10.01 -7.93 -11.37
N GLY A 87 9.97 -7.35 -12.56
CA GLY A 87 9.04 -7.71 -13.63
C GLY A 87 9.51 -8.87 -14.49
N SER A 88 10.71 -9.40 -14.24
CA SER A 88 11.28 -10.54 -15.00
C SER A 88 11.22 -11.82 -14.23
N ASP A 89 10.56 -12.84 -14.80
CA ASP A 89 10.52 -14.21 -14.22
C ASP A 89 11.92 -14.80 -14.06
N ARG A 90 12.86 -14.47 -14.94
CA ARG A 90 14.24 -14.89 -14.84
C ARG A 90 14.92 -14.32 -13.61
N VAL A 91 14.77 -13.04 -13.36
CA VAL A 91 15.31 -12.34 -12.18
C VAL A 91 14.62 -12.83 -10.90
N LEU A 92 13.30 -13.00 -10.91
CA LEU A 92 12.56 -13.58 -9.78
C LEU A 92 13.10 -14.96 -9.39
N LYS A 93 13.40 -15.80 -10.39
CA LYS A 93 14.04 -17.11 -10.16
C LYS A 93 15.44 -16.99 -9.55
N LEU A 94 16.26 -16.04 -10.02
CA LEU A 94 17.58 -15.75 -9.44
C LEU A 94 17.46 -15.27 -7.98
N MET A 95 16.44 -14.52 -7.66
CA MET A 95 16.10 -14.08 -6.29
C MET A 95 15.49 -15.20 -5.43
N ASN A 96 15.30 -16.41 -5.98
CA ASN A 96 14.58 -17.53 -5.33
C ASN A 96 13.14 -17.16 -4.93
N ARG A 97 12.47 -16.29 -5.69
CA ARG A 97 11.05 -15.96 -5.48
C ARG A 97 10.15 -17.10 -5.96
N LYS A 98 9.07 -17.35 -5.22
CA LYS A 98 8.15 -18.49 -5.44
C LYS A 98 6.88 -18.08 -6.20
N HIS A 99 6.92 -17.00 -6.96
CA HIS A 99 5.86 -16.54 -7.84
C HIS A 99 6.44 -16.17 -9.21
N ASN A 100 5.58 -16.03 -10.20
CA ASN A 100 5.91 -15.55 -11.54
C ASN A 100 4.99 -14.37 -11.90
N ILE A 101 5.35 -13.64 -12.96
CA ILE A 101 4.65 -12.42 -13.37
C ILE A 101 3.23 -12.73 -13.83
N LYS A 102 3.00 -13.84 -14.54
CA LYS A 102 1.66 -14.22 -14.99
C LYS A 102 0.70 -14.36 -13.81
N THR A 103 1.03 -15.17 -12.81
CA THR A 103 0.17 -15.39 -11.63
C THR A 103 0.04 -14.14 -10.77
N TYR A 104 1.08 -13.30 -10.72
CA TYR A 104 1.04 -12.01 -10.08
C TYR A 104 0.01 -11.08 -10.73
N LEU A 105 0.08 -10.89 -12.04
CA LEU A 105 -0.87 -10.08 -12.81
C LEU A 105 -2.31 -10.61 -12.69
N GLU A 106 -2.52 -11.93 -12.82
CA GLU A 106 -3.84 -12.55 -12.63
C GLU A 106 -4.44 -12.20 -11.25
N THR A 107 -3.60 -12.18 -10.21
CA THR A 107 -4.02 -11.79 -8.84
C THR A 107 -4.43 -10.32 -8.78
N LEU A 108 -3.61 -9.41 -9.34
CA LEU A 108 -3.90 -7.98 -9.36
C LEU A 108 -5.19 -7.67 -10.14
N TYR A 109 -5.35 -8.26 -11.31
CA TYR A 109 -6.56 -8.06 -12.13
C TYR A 109 -7.80 -8.60 -11.45
N LYS A 110 -7.72 -9.77 -10.79
CA LYS A 110 -8.83 -10.32 -10.03
C LYS A 110 -9.25 -9.38 -8.89
N LEU A 111 -8.30 -8.82 -8.16
CA LEU A 111 -8.56 -7.83 -7.11
C LEU A 111 -9.23 -6.56 -7.66
N LYS A 112 -8.74 -6.04 -8.80
CA LYS A 112 -9.37 -4.89 -9.49
C LYS A 112 -10.79 -5.18 -9.99
N GLN A 113 -11.06 -6.40 -10.45
CA GLN A 113 -12.42 -6.83 -10.86
C GLN A 113 -13.37 -6.87 -9.66
N ILE A 114 -12.89 -7.32 -8.49
CA ILE A 114 -13.67 -7.38 -7.25
C ILE A 114 -13.98 -5.97 -6.74
N ASN A 115 -12.99 -5.08 -6.76
CA ASN A 115 -13.14 -3.70 -6.32
C ASN A 115 -12.21 -2.80 -7.16
N SER A 116 -12.79 -2.03 -8.06
CA SER A 116 -12.06 -1.13 -8.97
C SER A 116 -11.26 -0.03 -8.26
N LYS A 117 -11.60 0.28 -6.99
CA LYS A 117 -10.88 1.25 -6.15
C LYS A 117 -9.55 0.72 -5.60
N ILE A 118 -9.30 -0.59 -5.66
CA ILE A 118 -8.03 -1.16 -5.17
C ILE A 118 -6.88 -0.61 -6.00
N GLU A 119 -5.88 -0.09 -5.30
CA GLU A 119 -4.61 0.32 -5.85
C GLU A 119 -3.48 -0.53 -5.26
N PHE A 120 -2.38 -0.62 -5.98
CA PHE A 120 -1.27 -1.50 -5.61
C PHE A 120 -0.02 -0.68 -5.29
N SER A 121 0.67 -1.13 -4.24
CA SER A 121 2.00 -0.69 -3.86
C SER A 121 2.96 -1.87 -3.93
N SER A 122 4.20 -1.63 -4.29
CA SER A 122 5.21 -2.69 -4.42
C SER A 122 6.61 -2.18 -4.10
N ASP A 123 7.52 -3.12 -3.86
CA ASP A 123 8.95 -2.86 -3.81
C ASP A 123 9.61 -3.40 -5.07
N PHE A 124 10.61 -2.68 -5.59
CA PHE A 124 11.40 -3.03 -6.75
C PHE A 124 12.88 -3.04 -6.40
N LEU A 125 13.52 -4.18 -6.61
CA LEU A 125 14.95 -4.36 -6.41
C LEU A 125 15.63 -4.31 -7.78
N ILE A 126 16.33 -3.23 -8.03
CA ILE A 126 16.94 -2.88 -9.32
C ILE A 126 18.41 -3.29 -9.34
N ALA A 127 18.93 -3.62 -10.53
CA ALA A 127 20.31 -4.02 -10.72
C ALA A 127 20.70 -5.26 -9.90
N TYR A 128 19.78 -6.23 -9.79
CA TYR A 128 20.10 -7.49 -9.18
C TYR A 128 21.20 -8.20 -10.01
N PRO A 129 22.18 -8.89 -9.39
CA PRO A 129 23.24 -9.56 -10.12
C PRO A 129 22.71 -10.49 -11.20
N GLY A 130 23.16 -10.26 -12.44
CA GLY A 130 22.70 -10.98 -13.62
C GLY A 130 21.46 -10.41 -14.30
N GLU A 131 20.86 -9.32 -13.80
CA GLU A 131 19.81 -8.58 -14.51
C GLU A 131 20.37 -7.99 -15.81
N ASN A 132 19.78 -8.33 -16.95
CA ASN A 132 20.14 -7.75 -18.24
C ASN A 132 19.13 -6.66 -18.67
N GLU A 133 19.34 -6.05 -19.84
CA GLU A 133 18.47 -4.96 -20.33
C GLU A 133 17.03 -5.43 -20.55
N LYS A 134 16.82 -6.60 -21.12
CA LYS A 134 15.47 -7.16 -21.31
C LYS A 134 14.73 -7.36 -19.99
N ASP A 135 15.41 -7.85 -18.97
CA ASP A 135 14.80 -8.01 -17.63
C ASP A 135 14.39 -6.68 -17.02
N PHE A 136 15.24 -5.67 -17.22
CA PHE A 136 14.95 -4.31 -16.76
C PHE A 136 13.74 -3.71 -17.50
N GLU A 137 13.67 -3.88 -18.83
CA GLU A 137 12.52 -3.45 -19.64
C GLU A 137 11.23 -4.15 -19.21
N GLU A 138 11.26 -5.45 -18.91
CA GLU A 138 10.11 -6.20 -18.37
C GLU A 138 9.63 -5.58 -17.05
N THR A 139 10.55 -5.17 -16.16
CA THR A 139 10.21 -4.48 -14.91
C THR A 139 9.58 -3.09 -15.18
N VAL A 140 10.16 -2.32 -16.09
CA VAL A 140 9.62 -1.01 -16.49
C VAL A 140 8.22 -1.14 -17.09
N ASN A 141 8.00 -2.15 -17.93
CA ASN A 141 6.69 -2.40 -18.56
C ASN A 141 5.63 -2.78 -17.52
N LEU A 142 5.96 -3.66 -16.57
CA LEU A 142 5.08 -4.01 -15.46
C LEU A 142 4.67 -2.76 -14.66
N ILE A 143 5.61 -1.86 -14.35
CA ILE A 143 5.33 -0.64 -13.59
C ILE A 143 4.39 0.30 -14.36
N LYS A 144 4.59 0.43 -15.66
CA LYS A 144 3.73 1.25 -16.55
C LYS A 144 2.32 0.68 -16.67
N GLU A 145 2.19 -0.64 -16.75
CA GLU A 145 0.93 -1.34 -16.92
C GLU A 145 0.06 -1.24 -15.68
N ILE A 146 0.62 -1.55 -14.51
CA ILE A 146 -0.13 -1.61 -13.25
C ILE A 146 -0.31 -0.24 -12.61
N LYS A 147 0.58 0.72 -12.91
CA LYS A 147 0.57 2.08 -12.33
C LYS A 147 0.64 2.09 -10.81
N PHE A 148 1.58 1.32 -10.26
CA PHE A 148 1.81 1.26 -8.81
C PHE A 148 1.94 2.65 -8.18
N ILE A 149 1.38 2.80 -6.97
CA ILE A 149 1.46 3.99 -6.12
C ILE A 149 2.15 3.66 -4.79
N ASN A 150 2.63 4.66 -4.06
CA ASN A 150 3.29 4.48 -2.75
C ASN A 150 4.32 3.34 -2.75
N SER A 151 5.10 3.26 -3.83
CA SER A 151 6.03 2.16 -4.09
C SER A 151 7.47 2.59 -3.89
N PHE A 152 8.31 1.64 -3.55
CA PHE A 152 9.72 1.88 -3.29
C PHE A 152 10.59 1.14 -4.31
N SER A 153 11.77 1.70 -4.58
CA SER A 153 12.76 1.06 -5.44
C SER A 153 14.15 1.27 -4.87
N TYR A 154 14.94 0.21 -4.91
CA TYR A 154 16.27 0.15 -4.31
C TYR A 154 17.25 -0.50 -5.29
N ILE A 155 18.51 -0.05 -5.29
CA ILE A 155 19.58 -0.81 -5.92
C ILE A 155 19.90 -2.01 -5.05
N PHE A 156 20.16 -3.17 -5.67
CA PHE A 156 20.66 -4.33 -4.97
C PHE A 156 21.93 -3.99 -4.16
N SER A 157 21.92 -4.36 -2.90
CA SER A 157 23.07 -4.25 -2.01
C SER A 157 23.46 -5.66 -1.50
N PRO A 158 24.71 -6.10 -1.71
CA PRO A 158 25.17 -7.41 -1.26
C PRO A 158 25.04 -7.55 0.26
N ARG A 159 24.41 -8.63 0.71
CA ARG A 159 24.32 -8.96 2.16
C ARG A 159 25.24 -10.13 2.45
N PRO A 160 26.14 -10.01 3.45
CA PRO A 160 27.02 -11.12 3.85
C PRO A 160 26.23 -12.42 4.09
N GLY A 161 26.79 -13.56 3.66
CA GLY A 161 26.18 -14.87 3.84
C GLY A 161 25.15 -15.28 2.77
N THR A 162 24.76 -14.38 1.86
CA THR A 162 23.84 -14.72 0.76
C THR A 162 24.59 -15.19 -0.49
N VAL A 163 23.97 -16.05 -1.30
CA VAL A 163 24.52 -16.47 -2.61
C VAL A 163 24.74 -15.25 -3.51
N ALA A 164 23.80 -14.32 -3.53
CA ALA A 164 23.85 -13.12 -4.36
C ALA A 164 25.04 -12.20 -4.01
N SER A 165 25.54 -12.22 -2.76
CA SER A 165 26.70 -11.41 -2.36
C SER A 165 28.01 -11.79 -3.06
N LYS A 166 28.08 -13.02 -3.61
CA LYS A 166 29.25 -13.54 -4.34
C LYS A 166 29.17 -13.26 -5.85
N LEU A 167 28.06 -12.76 -6.32
CA LEU A 167 27.85 -12.51 -7.75
C LEU A 167 28.35 -11.11 -8.12
N LYS A 168 28.82 -10.98 -9.38
CA LYS A 168 29.22 -9.69 -9.93
C LYS A 168 28.00 -8.76 -10.03
N THR A 169 28.08 -7.60 -9.38
CA THR A 169 27.07 -6.55 -9.48
C THR A 169 27.17 -5.82 -10.83
N LEU A 170 26.10 -5.16 -11.24
CA LEU A 170 26.11 -4.24 -12.37
C LEU A 170 27.03 -3.04 -12.07
N ASP A 171 27.46 -2.35 -13.13
CA ASP A 171 28.17 -1.08 -13.01
C ASP A 171 27.31 -0.06 -12.24
N GLU A 172 27.98 0.80 -11.46
CA GLU A 172 27.29 1.78 -10.61
C GLU A 172 26.49 2.79 -11.43
N LYS A 173 27.03 3.27 -12.54
CA LYS A 173 26.36 4.23 -13.43
C LYS A 173 25.10 3.63 -14.04
N GLU A 174 25.18 2.38 -14.48
CA GLU A 174 24.05 1.64 -15.03
C GLU A 174 22.99 1.39 -13.93
N SER A 175 23.40 0.99 -12.74
CA SER A 175 22.50 0.76 -11.60
C SER A 175 21.74 2.04 -11.22
N LEU A 176 22.44 3.18 -11.18
CA LEU A 176 21.83 4.49 -10.90
C LEU A 176 20.89 4.94 -12.03
N TYR A 177 21.26 4.71 -13.30
CA TYR A 177 20.39 4.99 -14.45
C TYR A 177 19.08 4.22 -14.36
N ARG A 178 19.14 2.91 -14.12
CA ARG A 178 17.97 2.05 -13.97
C ARG A 178 17.09 2.48 -12.78
N LEU A 179 17.70 2.74 -11.63
CA LEU A 179 16.96 3.22 -10.46
C LEU A 179 16.21 4.52 -10.75
N LYS A 180 16.91 5.53 -11.32
CA LYS A 180 16.30 6.82 -11.66
C LYS A 180 15.15 6.67 -12.66
N THR A 181 15.31 5.77 -13.63
CA THR A 181 14.27 5.48 -14.64
C THR A 181 13.01 4.92 -13.97
N VAL A 182 13.15 3.94 -13.08
CA VAL A 182 12.04 3.35 -12.31
C VAL A 182 11.39 4.40 -11.41
N GLN A 183 12.19 5.16 -10.64
CA GLN A 183 11.69 6.21 -9.76
C GLN A 183 10.88 7.26 -10.51
N LYS A 184 11.34 7.69 -11.68
CA LYS A 184 10.62 8.66 -12.52
C LYS A 184 9.23 8.17 -12.91
N ILE A 185 9.08 6.87 -13.23
CA ILE A 185 7.79 6.29 -13.61
C ILE A 185 6.89 6.16 -12.37
N LEU A 186 7.42 5.66 -11.25
CA LEU A 186 6.67 5.54 -10.00
C LEU A 186 6.19 6.92 -9.49
N PHE A 187 7.03 7.94 -9.56
CA PHE A 187 6.64 9.31 -9.20
C PHE A 187 5.55 9.87 -10.11
N LYS A 188 5.65 9.60 -11.42
CA LYS A 188 4.60 9.98 -12.37
C LYS A 188 3.27 9.30 -12.01
N ASN A 189 3.27 8.01 -11.73
CA ASN A 189 2.07 7.28 -11.33
C ASN A 189 1.46 7.87 -10.04
N GLN A 190 2.30 8.20 -9.05
CA GLN A 190 1.85 8.81 -7.80
C GLN A 190 1.21 10.19 -8.04
N ILE A 191 1.82 11.02 -8.88
CA ILE A 191 1.28 12.34 -9.24
C ILE A 191 -0.06 12.19 -9.97
N GLU A 192 -0.16 11.27 -10.94
CA GLU A 192 -1.41 11.00 -11.66
C GLU A 192 -2.53 10.54 -10.71
N MET A 193 -2.22 9.63 -9.80
CA MET A 193 -3.17 9.18 -8.78
C MET A 193 -3.62 10.32 -7.87
N ASN A 194 -2.70 11.10 -7.33
CA ASN A 194 -3.05 12.21 -6.46
C ASN A 194 -3.89 13.26 -7.19
N LYS A 195 -3.54 13.57 -8.44
CA LYS A 195 -4.29 14.50 -9.28
C LYS A 195 -5.70 14.01 -9.59
N SER A 196 -5.89 12.69 -9.75
CA SER A 196 -7.23 12.12 -9.97
C SER A 196 -8.17 12.30 -8.77
N LEU A 197 -7.62 12.54 -7.58
CA LEU A 197 -8.40 12.80 -6.36
C LEU A 197 -8.77 14.28 -6.19
N GLU A 198 -8.24 15.20 -7.00
CA GLU A 198 -8.63 16.62 -6.96
C GLU A 198 -10.11 16.77 -7.27
N ASN A 199 -10.76 17.68 -6.55
CA ASN A 199 -12.21 17.92 -6.54
C ASN A 199 -13.07 16.77 -5.99
N GLN A 200 -12.47 15.64 -5.57
CA GLN A 200 -13.17 14.55 -4.92
C GLN A 200 -13.26 14.76 -3.41
N ILE A 201 -14.26 14.10 -2.81
CA ILE A 201 -14.43 14.01 -1.36
C ILE A 201 -13.92 12.66 -0.92
N ILE A 202 -12.88 12.65 -0.07
CA ILE A 202 -12.26 11.42 0.44
C ILE A 202 -12.38 11.32 1.95
N SER A 203 -12.27 10.10 2.48
CA SER A 203 -12.17 9.86 3.91
C SER A 203 -10.72 10.03 4.37
N VAL A 204 -10.51 10.78 5.46
CA VAL A 204 -9.19 11.04 6.03
C VAL A 204 -9.20 10.71 7.51
N LEU A 205 -8.31 9.84 7.96
CA LEU A 205 -8.01 9.67 9.39
C LEU A 205 -7.10 10.82 9.82
N VAL A 206 -7.54 11.63 10.74
CA VAL A 206 -6.77 12.76 11.26
C VAL A 206 -5.82 12.26 12.33
N GLU A 207 -4.52 12.43 12.12
CA GLU A 207 -3.49 11.90 13.02
C GLU A 207 -2.98 12.95 14.01
N ASN A 208 -2.65 14.15 13.52
CA ASN A 208 -2.09 15.22 14.33
C ASN A 208 -2.21 16.59 13.64
N ARG A 209 -1.57 17.60 14.21
CA ARG A 209 -1.28 18.87 13.54
C ARG A 209 -0.03 18.77 12.66
N THR A 210 0.08 19.67 11.70
CA THR A 210 1.34 19.96 11.01
C THR A 210 2.37 20.53 11.99
N ASP A 211 3.66 20.45 11.67
CA ASP A 211 4.75 20.92 12.54
C ASP A 211 4.61 22.40 12.92
N ASP A 212 4.10 23.22 12.00
CA ASP A 212 3.79 24.66 12.22
C ASP A 212 2.48 24.89 13.01
N LYS A 213 1.77 23.82 13.38
CA LYS A 213 0.51 23.82 14.14
C LYS A 213 -0.63 24.63 13.49
N THR A 214 -0.51 25.03 12.23
CA THR A 214 -1.53 25.84 11.55
C THR A 214 -2.63 25.00 10.91
N LYS A 215 -2.36 23.73 10.63
CA LYS A 215 -3.27 22.82 9.91
C LYS A 215 -3.30 21.46 10.58
N LEU A 216 -4.26 20.65 10.17
CA LEU A 216 -4.34 19.24 10.50
C LEU A 216 -3.66 18.40 9.42
N PHE A 217 -3.05 17.30 9.88
CA PHE A 217 -2.46 16.26 9.06
C PHE A 217 -3.22 14.95 9.28
N GLY A 218 -3.43 14.21 8.20
CA GLY A 218 -4.04 12.89 8.27
C GLY A 218 -3.68 12.03 7.07
N ARG A 219 -4.25 10.83 7.01
CA ARG A 219 -4.03 9.84 5.95
C ARG A 219 -5.32 9.46 5.23
N SER A 220 -5.23 9.43 3.91
CA SER A 220 -6.30 8.92 3.04
C SER A 220 -6.45 7.40 3.13
N GLU A 221 -7.46 6.85 2.46
CA GLU A 221 -7.63 5.40 2.27
C GLU A 221 -6.44 4.75 1.55
N TYR A 222 -5.67 5.53 0.80
CA TYR A 222 -4.46 5.12 0.07
C TYR A 222 -3.15 5.48 0.80
N MET A 223 -3.19 5.78 2.11
CA MET A 223 -2.03 6.20 2.90
C MET A 223 -1.37 7.50 2.42
N THR A 224 -1.96 8.21 1.48
CA THR A 224 -1.45 9.52 1.04
C THR A 224 -1.68 10.55 2.13
N SER A 225 -0.68 11.37 2.40
CA SER A 225 -0.75 12.50 3.34
C SER A 225 -1.80 13.50 2.89
N VAL A 226 -2.63 13.98 3.81
CA VAL A 226 -3.65 15.00 3.56
C VAL A 226 -3.48 16.13 4.56
N ILE A 227 -3.37 17.36 4.09
CA ILE A 227 -3.24 18.57 4.90
C ILE A 227 -4.46 19.46 4.65
N PHE A 228 -5.11 19.91 5.73
CA PHE A 228 -6.32 20.73 5.66
C PHE A 228 -6.52 21.57 6.93
N HIS A 229 -7.36 22.60 6.85
CA HIS A 229 -7.73 23.38 8.03
C HIS A 229 -8.80 22.67 8.86
N GLY A 230 -8.68 22.72 10.18
CA GLY A 230 -9.64 22.13 11.11
C GLY A 230 -9.26 22.30 12.58
N ASN A 231 -10.17 21.93 13.47
CA ASN A 231 -10.00 22.01 14.91
C ASN A 231 -9.41 20.70 15.47
N ASP A 232 -8.71 20.79 16.59
CA ASP A 232 -8.06 19.63 17.27
C ASP A 232 -9.02 18.52 17.68
N ASN A 233 -10.29 18.85 17.89
CA ASN A 233 -11.31 17.86 18.22
C ASN A 233 -11.56 16.83 17.10
N LEU A 234 -10.96 17.04 15.91
CA LEU A 234 -10.98 16.10 14.79
C LEU A 234 -9.85 15.07 14.86
N ILE A 235 -8.81 15.29 15.67
CA ILE A 235 -7.69 14.34 15.81
C ILE A 235 -8.22 13.00 16.33
N GLY A 236 -7.77 11.90 15.75
CA GLY A 236 -8.24 10.54 15.99
C GLY A 236 -9.56 10.17 15.30
N LYS A 237 -10.16 11.08 14.55
CA LYS A 237 -11.43 10.84 13.83
C LYS A 237 -11.19 10.65 12.34
N ILE A 238 -12.12 9.94 11.70
CA ILE A 238 -12.21 9.89 10.24
C ILE A 238 -13.20 10.96 9.78
N VAL A 239 -12.72 11.89 8.96
CA VAL A 239 -13.49 13.02 8.44
C VAL A 239 -13.55 13.00 6.92
N LYS A 240 -14.55 13.69 6.35
CA LYS A 240 -14.64 13.91 4.91
C LYS A 240 -13.92 15.19 4.52
N VAL A 241 -12.99 15.08 3.58
CA VAL A 241 -12.20 16.21 3.08
C VAL A 241 -12.38 16.33 1.57
N LYS A 242 -12.75 17.49 1.08
CA LYS A 242 -12.73 17.83 -0.34
C LYS A 242 -11.32 18.22 -0.72
N ILE A 243 -10.71 17.48 -1.64
CA ILE A 243 -9.38 17.77 -2.14
C ILE A 243 -9.43 18.91 -3.13
N LEU A 244 -8.61 19.94 -2.91
CA LEU A 244 -8.55 21.14 -3.75
C LEU A 244 -7.32 21.12 -4.67
N LYS A 245 -6.21 20.55 -4.18
CA LYS A 245 -4.92 20.55 -4.87
C LYS A 245 -4.10 19.34 -4.42
N SER A 246 -3.20 18.90 -5.27
CA SER A 246 -2.25 17.83 -4.95
C SER A 246 -0.83 18.16 -5.40
N ASN A 247 0.12 17.48 -4.80
CA ASN A 247 1.48 17.32 -5.31
C ASN A 247 1.87 15.83 -5.27
N GLN A 248 3.12 15.51 -5.49
CA GLN A 248 3.60 14.12 -5.48
C GLN A 248 3.27 13.38 -4.18
N ASN A 249 3.43 14.02 -3.02
CA ASN A 249 3.39 13.35 -1.72
C ASN A 249 2.18 13.72 -0.86
N THR A 250 1.45 14.77 -1.24
CA THR A 250 0.46 15.39 -0.35
C THR A 250 -0.77 15.89 -1.12
N LEU A 251 -1.92 15.63 -0.54
CA LEU A 251 -3.20 16.21 -0.93
C LEU A 251 -3.52 17.39 -0.01
N PHE A 252 -4.06 18.45 -0.56
CA PHE A 252 -4.50 19.63 0.18
C PHE A 252 -6.01 19.81 0.01
N GLY A 253 -6.72 20.04 1.09
CA GLY A 253 -8.16 20.08 1.04
C GLY A 253 -8.80 20.94 2.12
N THR A 254 -10.12 20.82 2.22
CA THR A 254 -10.94 21.44 3.26
C THR A 254 -11.95 20.43 3.78
N THR A 255 -12.25 20.48 5.08
CA THR A 255 -13.29 19.64 5.68
C THR A 255 -14.64 20.03 5.10
N ILE A 256 -15.49 19.02 4.91
CA ILE A 256 -16.90 19.25 4.63
C ILE A 256 -17.61 19.23 5.98
N ASP A 257 -17.90 20.39 6.53
CA ASP A 257 -18.71 20.50 7.73
C ASP A 257 -20.10 19.95 7.46
N SER A 258 -20.49 18.95 8.25
CA SER A 258 -21.86 18.41 8.26
C SER A 258 -22.90 19.44 8.72
N THR A 259 -22.47 20.67 9.04
CA THR A 259 -23.31 21.76 9.53
C THR A 259 -23.89 22.65 8.43
N HIS A 260 -23.41 22.58 7.17
CA HIS A 260 -23.96 23.41 6.08
C HIS A 260 -25.02 22.73 5.20
N GLN A 261 -25.50 21.52 5.58
CA GLN A 261 -26.65 20.89 4.88
C GLN A 261 -28.02 21.20 5.48
N LYS A 262 -28.15 22.21 6.36
CA LYS A 262 -29.42 22.65 6.90
C LYS A 262 -29.70 24.15 6.60
N VAL A 263 -29.50 24.59 5.38
CA VAL A 263 -30.16 25.80 4.86
C VAL A 263 -30.16 25.71 3.34
N ALA A 264 -31.18 25.14 2.77
CA ALA A 264 -31.79 25.44 1.48
C ALA A 264 -33.16 24.74 1.42
#